data_ff66b379f318a531055491a16adff8c3
#
_entry.id   ff66b379f318a531055491a16adff8c3
#
_cell.length_a   1.000
_cell.length_b   1.000
_cell.length_c   1.000
_cell.angle_alpha   90.00
_cell.angle_beta   90.00
_cell.angle_gamma   90.00
#
_symmetry.space_group_name_H-M   'P 1'
#
loop_
_entity.id
_entity.type
_entity.pdbx_description
1 polymer ?
#
loop_
_entity_poly.entity_id
_entity_poly.type
_entity_poly.pdbx_seq_one_letter_code
_entity_poly.pdbx_strand_id
1 'polypeptide(L)'
;MALHQPLADRVYRAILDAICEGELAPGQRITQDELAARLAVSRQPVLQALRLLKSQSFVRDSRRRGVVVASLDPTFIGHLCEVRSALDGIAGRAAARRGQAEAKLWGPQLIAAGRAAVRAGSVHDLIAADMRFHLFLHELSGNPLIAETAALHWQHIRRVMGGSLSRRYLEWEGIWDEHAAILDAVMEGDADAAERLARRHAEAATVHLIHSIEAESVPEDAGRKTN
;
A
#
# COMPACT_ATOMS: atom_id res chain seq x y z
N MET A 1 -5.62 -8.64 -27.78
CA MET A 1 -6.23 -7.31 -27.88
C MET A 1 -5.99 -6.60 -26.55
N ALA A 2 -5.14 -5.59 -26.50
CA ALA A 2 -4.99 -4.76 -25.32
C ALA A 2 -6.31 -4.01 -25.08
N LEU A 3 -7.01 -4.31 -24.00
CA LEU A 3 -8.23 -3.60 -23.58
C LEU A 3 -7.84 -2.13 -23.39
N HIS A 4 -8.39 -1.27 -24.22
CA HIS A 4 -8.16 0.18 -24.14
C HIS A 4 -8.76 0.68 -22.84
N GLN A 5 -7.90 0.89 -21.82
CA GLN A 5 -8.37 1.39 -20.51
C GLN A 5 -8.99 2.77 -20.71
N PRO A 6 -10.16 3.04 -20.12
CA PRO A 6 -10.81 4.33 -20.16
C PRO A 6 -9.84 5.46 -19.74
N LEU A 7 -9.91 6.60 -20.41
CA LEU A 7 -9.03 7.74 -20.10
C LEU A 7 -9.15 8.20 -18.64
N ALA A 8 -10.35 8.14 -18.08
CA ALA A 8 -10.58 8.49 -16.68
C ALA A 8 -9.81 7.57 -15.70
N ASP A 9 -9.70 6.27 -15.99
CA ASP A 9 -8.96 5.32 -15.16
C ASP A 9 -7.44 5.57 -15.24
N ARG A 10 -6.94 5.94 -16.41
CA ARG A 10 -5.54 6.32 -16.57
C ARG A 10 -5.21 7.59 -15.80
N VAL A 11 -6.09 8.59 -15.86
CA VAL A 11 -5.97 9.84 -15.10
C VAL A 11 -6.05 9.59 -13.60
N TYR A 12 -6.99 8.74 -13.16
CA TYR A 12 -7.09 8.32 -11.77
C TYR A 12 -5.79 7.70 -11.26
N ARG A 13 -5.23 6.72 -12.00
CA ARG A 13 -3.97 6.09 -11.62
C ARG A 13 -2.82 7.07 -11.56
N ALA A 14 -2.66 7.93 -12.56
CA ALA A 14 -1.60 8.93 -12.58
C ALA A 14 -1.65 9.89 -11.38
N ILE A 15 -2.85 10.32 -10.97
CA ILE A 15 -3.01 11.18 -9.79
C ILE A 15 -2.76 10.38 -8.50
N LEU A 16 -3.26 9.15 -8.41
CA LEU A 16 -3.04 8.27 -7.27
C LEU A 16 -1.55 7.97 -7.07
N ASP A 17 -0.84 7.63 -8.14
CA ASP A 17 0.60 7.38 -8.11
C ASP A 17 1.35 8.62 -7.62
N ALA A 18 1.05 9.80 -8.17
CA ALA A 18 1.65 11.06 -7.73
C ALA A 18 1.40 11.36 -6.22
N ILE A 19 0.23 10.97 -5.68
CA ILE A 19 -0.06 11.07 -4.24
C ILE A 19 0.76 10.05 -3.44
N CYS A 20 0.82 8.80 -3.89
CA CYS A 20 1.53 7.73 -3.20
C CYS A 20 3.04 7.92 -3.21
N GLU A 21 3.59 8.51 -4.26
CA GLU A 21 5.02 8.81 -4.43
C GLU A 21 5.43 10.16 -3.83
N GLY A 22 4.47 10.91 -3.27
CA GLY A 22 4.73 12.19 -2.59
C GLY A 22 4.92 13.38 -3.52
N GLU A 23 4.80 13.22 -4.85
CA GLU A 23 4.81 14.33 -5.80
C GLU A 23 3.66 15.32 -5.57
N LEU A 24 2.53 14.81 -5.09
CA LEU A 24 1.41 15.58 -4.57
C LEU A 24 1.38 15.41 -3.05
N ALA A 25 1.95 16.36 -2.34
CA ALA A 25 2.17 16.28 -0.90
C ALA A 25 0.86 16.36 -0.07
N PRO A 26 0.80 15.72 1.12
CA PRO A 26 -0.30 15.91 2.06
C PRO A 26 -0.56 17.39 2.35
N GLY A 27 -1.83 17.80 2.33
CA GLY A 27 -2.23 19.20 2.51
C GLY A 27 -2.08 20.09 1.26
N GLN A 28 -1.44 19.60 0.20
CA GLN A 28 -1.32 20.35 -1.05
C GLN A 28 -2.69 20.55 -1.69
N ARG A 29 -3.00 21.78 -2.08
CA ARG A 29 -4.18 22.12 -2.87
C ARG A 29 -3.88 21.94 -4.36
N ILE A 30 -4.77 21.30 -5.07
CA ILE A 30 -4.73 21.05 -6.51
C ILE A 30 -6.07 21.42 -7.14
N THR A 31 -6.01 21.96 -8.36
CA THR A 31 -7.21 22.28 -9.15
C THR A 31 -7.35 21.34 -10.34
N GLN A 32 -8.57 21.25 -10.86
CA GLN A 32 -8.83 20.46 -12.08
C GLN A 32 -8.03 20.99 -13.28
N ASP A 33 -7.85 22.32 -13.35
CA ASP A 33 -7.17 22.98 -14.47
C ASP A 33 -5.66 22.65 -14.45
N GLU A 34 -5.03 22.69 -13.29
CA GLU A 34 -3.63 22.30 -13.10
C GLU A 34 -3.39 20.83 -13.49
N LEU A 35 -4.26 19.92 -13.03
CA LEU A 35 -4.13 18.50 -13.37
C LEU A 35 -4.41 18.23 -14.86
N ALA A 36 -5.41 18.89 -15.45
CA ALA A 36 -5.73 18.75 -16.86
C ALA A 36 -4.56 19.21 -17.75
N ALA A 37 -3.93 20.34 -17.39
CA ALA A 37 -2.74 20.84 -18.09
C ALA A 37 -1.54 19.89 -17.91
N ARG A 38 -1.25 19.44 -16.66
CA ARG A 38 -0.13 18.53 -16.35
C ARG A 38 -0.26 17.18 -17.08
N LEU A 39 -1.47 16.64 -17.17
CA LEU A 39 -1.73 15.34 -17.79
C LEU A 39 -2.09 15.43 -19.29
N ALA A 40 -2.12 16.63 -19.87
CA ALA A 40 -2.49 16.90 -21.27
C ALA A 40 -3.86 16.28 -21.65
N VAL A 41 -4.86 16.44 -20.79
CA VAL A 41 -6.23 15.92 -20.98
C VAL A 41 -7.27 17.02 -20.77
N SER A 42 -8.52 16.79 -21.17
CA SER A 42 -9.65 17.67 -20.84
C SER A 42 -10.00 17.58 -19.35
N ARG A 43 -10.80 18.55 -18.86
CA ARG A 43 -11.23 18.60 -17.44
C ARG A 43 -12.13 17.42 -17.04
N GLN A 44 -12.87 16.86 -17.97
CA GLN A 44 -13.89 15.84 -17.66
C GLN A 44 -13.30 14.54 -17.04
N PRO A 45 -12.28 13.89 -17.62
CA PRO A 45 -11.66 12.71 -17.00
C PRO A 45 -10.99 13.06 -15.66
N VAL A 46 -10.44 14.28 -15.50
CA VAL A 46 -9.88 14.73 -14.20
C VAL A 46 -10.98 14.83 -13.14
N LEU A 47 -12.14 15.39 -13.49
CA LEU A 47 -13.27 15.49 -12.56
C LEU A 47 -13.75 14.12 -12.11
N GLN A 48 -13.82 13.13 -13.02
CA GLN A 48 -14.20 11.76 -12.70
C GLN A 48 -13.18 11.11 -11.75
N ALA A 49 -11.89 11.25 -12.06
CA ALA A 49 -10.79 10.74 -11.24
C ALA A 49 -10.81 11.36 -9.81
N LEU A 50 -10.97 12.69 -9.71
CA LEU A 50 -11.02 13.37 -8.41
C LEU A 50 -12.23 12.98 -7.57
N ARG A 51 -13.39 12.70 -8.19
CA ARG A 51 -14.56 12.18 -7.47
C ARG A 51 -14.27 10.81 -6.86
N LEU A 52 -13.61 9.93 -7.61
CA LEU A 52 -13.23 8.60 -7.12
C LEU A 52 -12.17 8.70 -6.01
N LEU A 53 -11.12 9.50 -6.21
CA LEU A 53 -10.10 9.75 -5.18
C LEU A 53 -10.69 10.35 -3.90
N LYS A 54 -11.73 11.20 -4.03
CA LYS A 54 -12.45 11.76 -2.89
C LYS A 54 -13.27 10.71 -2.15
N SER A 55 -14.03 9.86 -2.85
CA SER A 55 -14.78 8.75 -2.21
C SER A 55 -13.87 7.75 -1.50
N GLN A 56 -12.62 7.66 -1.93
CA GLN A 56 -11.58 6.81 -1.37
C GLN A 56 -10.68 7.52 -0.34
N SER A 57 -11.00 8.75 0.05
CA SER A 57 -10.28 9.52 1.08
C SER A 57 -8.83 9.91 0.72
N PHE A 58 -8.43 9.89 -0.56
CA PHE A 58 -7.12 10.41 -0.99
C PHE A 58 -7.09 11.92 -1.11
N VAL A 59 -8.22 12.53 -1.42
CA VAL A 59 -8.40 13.99 -1.48
C VAL A 59 -9.69 14.39 -0.77
N ARG A 60 -9.76 15.64 -0.34
CA ARG A 60 -10.96 16.25 0.28
C ARG A 60 -11.27 17.59 -0.37
N ASP A 61 -12.50 18.08 -0.18
CA ASP A 61 -12.88 19.41 -0.69
C ASP A 61 -11.99 20.49 -0.06
N SER A 62 -11.58 21.42 -0.90
CA SER A 62 -10.96 22.65 -0.44
C SER A 62 -12.03 23.69 -0.10
N ARG A 63 -11.77 24.57 0.88
CA ARG A 63 -12.59 25.76 1.13
C ARG A 63 -12.63 26.73 -0.07
N ARG A 64 -11.69 26.60 -0.98
CA ARG A 64 -11.59 27.34 -2.25
C ARG A 64 -11.80 26.35 -3.40
N ARG A 65 -11.74 26.82 -4.67
CA ARG A 65 -11.79 25.96 -5.85
C ARG A 65 -10.72 24.84 -5.80
N GLY A 66 -11.08 23.60 -6.17
CA GLY A 66 -10.19 22.46 -6.21
C GLY A 66 -10.36 21.52 -5.02
N VAL A 67 -9.40 20.62 -4.87
CA VAL A 67 -9.32 19.65 -3.78
C VAL A 67 -8.00 19.82 -3.03
N VAL A 68 -7.94 19.23 -1.84
CA VAL A 68 -6.70 19.15 -1.03
C VAL A 68 -6.35 17.68 -0.88
N VAL A 69 -5.09 17.33 -1.08
CA VAL A 69 -4.58 15.98 -0.78
C VAL A 69 -4.79 15.73 0.71
N ALA A 70 -5.49 14.65 1.06
CA ALA A 70 -5.81 14.34 2.45
C ALA A 70 -4.52 14.13 3.26
N SER A 71 -4.47 14.56 4.51
CA SER A 71 -3.40 14.18 5.43
C SER A 71 -3.49 12.69 5.76
N LEU A 72 -2.37 12.08 6.11
CA LEU A 72 -2.39 10.75 6.69
C LEU A 72 -2.90 10.87 8.13
N ASP A 73 -3.95 10.11 8.46
CA ASP A 73 -4.54 10.06 9.79
C ASP A 73 -4.16 8.72 10.45
N PRO A 74 -3.40 8.73 11.54
CA PRO A 74 -2.99 7.51 12.25
C PRO A 74 -4.19 6.63 12.65
N THR A 75 -5.30 7.25 13.09
CA THR A 75 -6.52 6.53 13.48
C THR A 75 -7.14 5.81 12.28
N PHE A 76 -7.26 6.49 11.14
CA PHE A 76 -7.76 5.89 9.91
C PHE A 76 -6.87 4.72 9.44
N ILE A 77 -5.55 4.87 9.50
CA ILE A 77 -4.61 3.80 9.15
C ILE A 77 -4.73 2.62 10.12
N GLY A 78 -4.91 2.87 11.41
CA GLY A 78 -5.18 1.82 12.40
C GLY A 78 -6.39 0.98 12.03
N HIS A 79 -7.56 1.61 11.78
CA HIS A 79 -8.78 0.90 11.37
C HIS A 79 -8.61 0.12 10.06
N LEU A 80 -7.88 0.70 9.09
CA LEU A 80 -7.59 0.04 7.82
C LEU A 80 -6.74 -1.22 8.02
N CYS A 81 -5.76 -1.15 8.90
CA CYS A 81 -4.88 -2.27 9.22
C CYS A 81 -5.60 -3.38 10.02
N GLU A 82 -6.58 -3.05 10.87
CA GLU A 82 -7.45 -4.03 11.51
C GLU A 82 -8.19 -4.89 10.46
N VAL A 83 -8.78 -4.24 9.46
CA VAL A 83 -9.45 -4.95 8.36
C VAL A 83 -8.45 -5.76 7.55
N ARG A 84 -7.28 -5.19 7.25
CA ARG A 84 -6.21 -5.90 6.52
C ARG A 84 -5.77 -7.15 7.26
N SER A 85 -5.52 -7.09 8.58
CA SER A 85 -5.06 -8.25 9.34
C SER A 85 -6.06 -9.39 9.29
N ALA A 86 -7.36 -9.08 9.32
CA ALA A 86 -8.42 -10.07 9.17
C ALA A 86 -8.41 -10.71 7.77
N LEU A 87 -8.30 -9.89 6.71
CA LEU A 87 -8.26 -10.37 5.32
C LEU A 87 -7.02 -11.22 5.05
N ASP A 88 -5.83 -10.77 5.46
CA ASP A 88 -4.58 -11.49 5.29
C ASP A 88 -4.59 -12.84 6.05
N GLY A 89 -5.17 -12.87 7.26
CA GLY A 89 -5.36 -14.12 8.01
C GLY A 89 -6.28 -15.10 7.29
N ILE A 90 -7.43 -14.64 6.78
CA ILE A 90 -8.35 -15.48 6.00
C ILE A 90 -7.67 -15.98 4.72
N ALA A 91 -6.91 -15.11 4.04
CA ALA A 91 -6.17 -15.44 2.83
C ALA A 91 -5.12 -16.52 3.10
N GLY A 92 -4.29 -16.35 4.13
CA GLY A 92 -3.27 -17.32 4.52
C GLY A 92 -3.85 -18.72 4.81
N ARG A 93 -4.92 -18.75 5.61
CA ARG A 93 -5.66 -20.01 5.89
C ARG A 93 -6.17 -20.68 4.63
N ALA A 94 -6.79 -19.91 3.74
CA ALA A 94 -7.35 -20.43 2.50
C ALA A 94 -6.26 -20.86 1.51
N ALA A 95 -5.17 -20.09 1.40
CA ALA A 95 -4.01 -20.41 0.58
C ALA A 95 -3.35 -21.73 1.00
N ALA A 96 -3.17 -21.97 2.30
CA ALA A 96 -2.64 -23.21 2.83
C ALA A 96 -3.52 -24.43 2.50
N ARG A 97 -4.82 -24.24 2.33
CA ARG A 97 -5.75 -25.33 1.96
C ARG A 97 -5.85 -25.59 0.46
N ARG A 98 -5.57 -24.61 -0.40
CA ARG A 98 -5.90 -24.65 -1.83
C ARG A 98 -4.74 -24.33 -2.76
N GLY A 99 -3.77 -23.52 -2.33
CA GLY A 99 -2.74 -22.92 -3.16
C GLY A 99 -1.34 -23.50 -2.96
N GLN A 100 -1.19 -24.64 -2.30
CA GLN A 100 0.11 -25.23 -1.96
C GLN A 100 1.03 -25.46 -3.18
N ALA A 101 0.46 -25.96 -4.29
CA ALA A 101 1.24 -26.25 -5.49
C ALA A 101 1.82 -24.98 -6.12
N GLU A 102 0.98 -23.96 -6.30
CA GLU A 102 1.38 -22.65 -6.82
C GLU A 102 2.31 -21.92 -5.84
N ALA A 103 2.08 -22.06 -4.52
CA ALA A 103 2.96 -21.50 -3.49
C ALA A 103 4.38 -22.08 -3.59
N LYS A 104 4.51 -23.39 -3.77
CA LYS A 104 5.81 -24.08 -3.96
C LYS A 104 6.49 -23.66 -5.27
N LEU A 105 5.73 -23.40 -6.32
CA LEU A 105 6.25 -23.07 -7.64
C LEU A 105 6.75 -21.61 -7.73
N TRP A 106 5.96 -20.67 -7.19
CA TRP A 106 6.21 -19.23 -7.40
C TRP A 106 6.66 -18.48 -6.14
N GLY A 107 6.28 -18.98 -4.95
CA GLY A 107 6.54 -18.30 -3.68
C GLY A 107 8.02 -18.01 -3.41
N PRO A 108 8.94 -18.99 -3.55
CA PRO A 108 10.36 -18.75 -3.27
C PRO A 108 10.97 -17.62 -4.10
N GLN A 109 10.49 -17.42 -5.34
CA GLN A 109 10.95 -16.33 -6.21
C GLN A 109 10.50 -14.96 -5.69
N LEU A 110 9.30 -14.87 -5.12
CA LEU A 110 8.80 -13.62 -4.51
C LEU A 110 9.62 -13.25 -3.27
N ILE A 111 9.93 -14.23 -2.41
CA ILE A 111 10.80 -14.00 -1.24
C ILE A 111 12.21 -13.57 -1.70
N ALA A 112 12.77 -14.23 -2.70
CA ALA A 112 14.08 -13.87 -3.25
C ALA A 112 14.12 -12.45 -3.83
N ALA A 113 13.04 -12.05 -4.55
CA ALA A 113 12.90 -10.70 -5.11
C ALA A 113 12.81 -9.63 -4.02
N GLY A 114 12.05 -9.88 -2.95
CA GLY A 114 11.96 -8.97 -1.82
C GLY A 114 13.28 -8.79 -1.08
N ARG A 115 13.97 -9.89 -0.78
CA ARG A 115 15.32 -9.83 -0.18
C ARG A 115 16.34 -9.14 -1.09
N ALA A 116 16.19 -9.26 -2.42
CA ALA A 116 17.02 -8.52 -3.37
C ALA A 116 16.73 -7.02 -3.33
N ALA A 117 15.47 -6.61 -3.21
CA ALA A 117 15.07 -5.22 -3.07
C ALA A 117 15.62 -4.59 -1.76
N VAL A 118 15.63 -5.36 -0.65
CA VAL A 118 16.28 -4.94 0.61
C VAL A 118 17.76 -4.65 0.38
N ARG A 119 18.49 -5.59 -0.22
CA ARG A 119 19.94 -5.40 -0.49
C ARG A 119 20.25 -4.25 -1.44
N ALA A 120 19.36 -3.99 -2.40
CA ALA A 120 19.52 -2.88 -3.35
C ALA A 120 19.19 -1.51 -2.72
N GLY A 121 18.51 -1.48 -1.58
CA GLY A 121 18.12 -0.25 -0.93
C GLY A 121 17.09 0.57 -1.71
N SER A 122 16.34 -0.03 -2.62
CA SER A 122 15.33 0.63 -3.44
C SER A 122 13.98 0.61 -2.73
N VAL A 123 13.55 1.76 -2.21
CA VAL A 123 12.23 1.92 -1.57
C VAL A 123 11.10 1.52 -2.51
N HIS A 124 11.18 1.94 -3.77
CA HIS A 124 10.19 1.61 -4.79
C HIS A 124 10.05 0.09 -4.97
N ASP A 125 11.19 -0.61 -5.12
CA ASP A 125 11.20 -2.06 -5.33
C ASP A 125 10.76 -2.83 -4.09
N LEU A 126 11.09 -2.32 -2.89
CA LEU A 126 10.62 -2.86 -1.61
C LEU A 126 9.09 -2.84 -1.53
N ILE A 127 8.48 -1.68 -1.77
CA ILE A 127 7.01 -1.54 -1.77
C ILE A 127 6.38 -2.44 -2.83
N ALA A 128 6.96 -2.48 -4.03
CA ALA A 128 6.44 -3.30 -5.13
C ALA A 128 6.53 -4.80 -4.80
N ALA A 129 7.62 -5.25 -4.18
CA ALA A 129 7.80 -6.64 -3.78
C ALA A 129 6.83 -7.04 -2.66
N ASP A 130 6.67 -6.19 -1.63
CA ASP A 130 5.75 -6.39 -0.52
C ASP A 130 4.29 -6.53 -1.01
N MET A 131 3.84 -5.57 -1.80
CA MET A 131 2.50 -5.61 -2.41
C MET A 131 2.29 -6.87 -3.25
N ARG A 132 3.31 -7.29 -4.01
CA ARG A 132 3.23 -8.50 -4.85
C ARG A 132 3.11 -9.77 -4.03
N PHE A 133 3.82 -9.87 -2.90
CA PHE A 133 3.71 -11.01 -1.98
C PHE A 133 2.31 -11.14 -1.41
N HIS A 134 1.74 -10.05 -0.90
CA HIS A 134 0.38 -10.08 -0.34
C HIS A 134 -0.69 -10.34 -1.39
N LEU A 135 -0.58 -9.74 -2.59
CA LEU A 135 -1.48 -10.04 -3.68
C LEU A 135 -1.43 -11.51 -4.06
N PHE A 136 -0.24 -12.09 -4.14
CA PHE A 136 -0.07 -13.52 -4.39
C PHE A 136 -0.74 -14.38 -3.32
N LEU A 137 -0.60 -14.05 -2.04
CA LEU A 137 -1.29 -14.73 -0.94
C LEU A 137 -2.82 -14.66 -1.10
N HIS A 138 -3.34 -13.49 -1.51
CA HIS A 138 -4.77 -13.31 -1.79
C HIS A 138 -5.24 -14.16 -2.98
N GLU A 139 -4.46 -14.22 -4.06
CA GLU A 139 -4.75 -15.05 -5.23
C GLU A 139 -4.77 -16.54 -4.88
N LEU A 140 -3.77 -17.02 -4.13
CA LEU A 140 -3.70 -18.40 -3.63
C LEU A 140 -4.90 -18.78 -2.76
N SER A 141 -5.56 -17.83 -2.12
CA SER A 141 -6.78 -18.08 -1.33
C SER A 141 -7.93 -18.62 -2.18
N GLY A 142 -7.91 -18.35 -3.50
CA GLY A 142 -8.99 -18.70 -4.43
C GLY A 142 -10.30 -17.94 -4.19
N ASN A 143 -10.29 -16.89 -3.35
CA ASN A 143 -11.42 -16.01 -3.10
C ASN A 143 -11.16 -14.61 -3.67
N PRO A 144 -11.73 -14.27 -4.85
CA PRO A 144 -11.47 -12.99 -5.50
C PRO A 144 -11.90 -11.77 -4.67
N LEU A 145 -12.90 -11.93 -3.80
CA LEU A 145 -13.39 -10.84 -2.95
C LEU A 145 -12.33 -10.36 -1.95
N ILE A 146 -11.39 -11.21 -1.55
CA ILE A 146 -10.28 -10.81 -0.67
C ILE A 146 -9.40 -9.79 -1.39
N ALA A 147 -8.93 -10.12 -2.59
CA ALA A 147 -8.09 -9.23 -3.38
C ALA A 147 -8.81 -7.92 -3.75
N GLU A 148 -10.08 -8.01 -4.15
CA GLU A 148 -10.91 -6.83 -4.49
C GLU A 148 -11.10 -5.90 -3.30
N THR A 149 -11.42 -6.47 -2.11
CA THR A 149 -11.61 -5.68 -0.88
C THR A 149 -10.29 -5.05 -0.42
N ALA A 150 -9.19 -5.78 -0.49
CA ALA A 150 -7.88 -5.31 -0.07
C ALA A 150 -7.28 -4.26 -1.00
N ALA A 151 -7.67 -4.21 -2.27
CA ALA A 151 -7.05 -3.35 -3.28
C ALA A 151 -6.99 -1.86 -2.90
N LEU A 152 -8.06 -1.32 -2.30
CA LEU A 152 -8.08 0.06 -1.83
C LEU A 152 -7.18 0.27 -0.61
N HIS A 153 -7.18 -0.68 0.32
CA HIS A 153 -6.36 -0.64 1.53
C HIS A 153 -4.87 -0.59 1.17
N TRP A 154 -4.47 -1.37 0.17
CA TRP A 154 -3.10 -1.39 -0.32
C TRP A 154 -2.61 -0.05 -0.86
N GLN A 155 -3.47 0.74 -1.49
CA GLN A 155 -3.08 2.06 -1.97
C GLN A 155 -2.81 3.03 -0.81
N HIS A 156 -3.57 2.96 0.28
CA HIS A 156 -3.29 3.75 1.48
C HIS A 156 -2.00 3.30 2.18
N ILE A 157 -1.76 1.99 2.28
CA ILE A 157 -0.52 1.43 2.84
C ILE A 157 0.68 1.87 1.99
N ARG A 158 0.60 1.70 0.67
CA ARG A 158 1.64 2.16 -0.28
C ARG A 158 1.97 3.64 -0.05
N ARG A 159 0.96 4.47 0.16
CA ARG A 159 1.14 5.89 0.42
C ARG A 159 1.90 6.16 1.72
N VAL A 160 1.58 5.45 2.81
CA VAL A 160 2.32 5.57 4.08
C VAL A 160 3.75 5.09 3.89
N MET A 161 3.94 3.92 3.26
CA MET A 161 5.26 3.36 3.01
C MET A 161 6.13 4.29 2.16
N GLY A 162 5.58 4.93 1.12
CA GLY A 162 6.30 5.85 0.26
C GLY A 162 6.85 7.08 0.98
N GLY A 163 6.11 7.61 1.97
CA GLY A 163 6.57 8.73 2.81
C GLY A 163 7.63 8.32 3.85
N SER A 164 7.47 7.14 4.46
CA SER A 164 8.18 6.73 5.68
C SER A 164 9.47 5.97 5.43
N LEU A 165 9.59 5.28 4.30
CA LEU A 165 10.64 4.29 4.04
C LEU A 165 12.02 4.86 3.82
N SER A 166 12.15 6.15 3.55
CA SER A 166 13.46 6.78 3.35
C SER A 166 14.37 6.76 4.61
N ARG A 167 13.83 6.37 5.78
CA ARG A 167 14.53 6.48 7.07
C ARG A 167 14.87 5.17 7.79
N ARG A 168 14.34 3.97 7.38
CA ARG A 168 14.45 2.74 8.18
C ARG A 168 14.72 1.44 7.38
N TYR A 169 15.82 1.40 6.65
CA TYR A 169 16.20 0.21 5.88
C TYR A 169 16.47 -1.06 6.72
N LEU A 170 16.87 -0.92 7.99
CA LEU A 170 17.36 -2.03 8.81
C LEU A 170 16.28 -3.00 9.30
N GLU A 171 15.00 -2.62 9.24
CA GLU A 171 13.90 -3.46 9.75
C GLU A 171 13.32 -4.40 8.67
N TRP A 172 13.65 -4.19 7.39
CA TRP A 172 13.08 -4.93 6.27
C TRP A 172 13.53 -6.38 6.14
N GLU A 173 14.71 -6.73 6.62
CA GLU A 173 15.15 -8.14 6.62
C GLU A 173 14.21 -8.99 7.47
N GLY A 174 13.85 -8.52 8.67
CA GLY A 174 12.91 -9.21 9.56
C GLY A 174 11.52 -9.37 8.94
N ILE A 175 11.03 -8.38 8.20
CA ILE A 175 9.75 -8.44 7.47
C ILE A 175 9.78 -9.57 6.43
N TRP A 176 10.89 -9.73 5.69
CA TRP A 176 11.01 -10.81 4.72
C TRP A 176 11.20 -12.19 5.34
N ASP A 177 11.68 -12.28 6.58
CA ASP A 177 11.66 -13.53 7.35
C ASP A 177 10.24 -13.89 7.79
N GLU A 178 9.41 -12.90 8.15
CA GLU A 178 7.99 -13.12 8.43
C GLU A 178 7.23 -13.57 7.18
N HIS A 179 7.45 -12.93 6.02
CA HIS A 179 6.89 -13.37 4.74
C HIS A 179 7.28 -14.80 4.38
N ALA A 180 8.54 -15.17 4.58
CA ALA A 180 9.03 -16.53 4.35
C ALA A 180 8.31 -17.53 5.27
N ALA A 181 8.15 -17.21 6.55
CA ALA A 181 7.44 -18.08 7.49
C ALA A 181 5.95 -18.26 7.13
N ILE A 182 5.29 -17.22 6.64
CA ILE A 182 3.90 -17.33 6.13
C ILE A 182 3.87 -18.26 4.92
N LEU A 183 4.78 -18.06 3.97
CA LEU A 183 4.85 -18.89 2.76
C LEU A 183 5.14 -20.36 3.10
N ASP A 184 6.05 -20.65 4.02
CA ASP A 184 6.39 -22.00 4.45
C ASP A 184 5.15 -22.70 5.03
N ALA A 185 4.39 -22.05 5.92
CA ALA A 185 3.16 -22.56 6.46
C ALA A 185 2.10 -22.86 5.36
N VAL A 186 2.03 -22.00 4.33
CA VAL A 186 1.16 -22.23 3.16
C VAL A 186 1.63 -23.44 2.36
N MET A 187 2.92 -23.58 2.09
CA MET A 187 3.48 -24.70 1.32
C MET A 187 3.34 -26.04 2.03
N GLU A 188 3.38 -26.03 3.37
CA GLU A 188 3.19 -27.21 4.22
C GLU A 188 1.71 -27.56 4.40
N GLY A 189 0.78 -26.65 4.12
CA GLY A 189 -0.66 -26.81 4.30
C GLY A 189 -1.11 -26.61 5.74
N ASP A 190 -0.26 -26.01 6.59
CA ASP A 190 -0.63 -25.64 7.96
C ASP A 190 -1.50 -24.37 7.95
N ALA A 191 -2.81 -24.60 7.78
CA ALA A 191 -3.79 -23.52 7.66
C ALA A 191 -3.89 -22.66 8.92
N ASP A 192 -3.69 -23.24 10.08
CA ASP A 192 -3.78 -22.51 11.35
C ASP A 192 -2.52 -21.66 11.59
N ALA A 193 -1.34 -22.17 11.26
CA ALA A 193 -0.10 -21.40 11.31
C ALA A 193 -0.12 -20.28 10.28
N ALA A 194 -0.52 -20.55 9.03
CA ALA A 194 -0.59 -19.53 7.98
C ALA A 194 -1.52 -18.36 8.36
N GLU A 195 -2.70 -18.65 8.95
CA GLU A 195 -3.61 -17.61 9.45
C GLU A 195 -2.98 -16.78 10.56
N ARG A 196 -2.42 -17.44 11.59
CA ARG A 196 -1.82 -16.73 12.73
C ARG A 196 -0.63 -15.85 12.31
N LEU A 197 0.24 -16.39 11.44
CA LEU A 197 1.43 -15.68 10.99
C LEU A 197 1.07 -14.47 10.13
N ALA A 198 0.14 -14.64 9.15
CA ALA A 198 -0.30 -13.54 8.29
C ALA A 198 -0.99 -12.43 9.10
N ARG A 199 -1.84 -12.77 10.06
CA ARG A 199 -2.50 -11.82 10.94
C ARG A 199 -1.49 -11.05 11.78
N ARG A 200 -0.58 -11.75 12.46
CA ARG A 200 0.46 -11.13 13.31
C ARG A 200 1.38 -10.22 12.52
N HIS A 201 1.77 -10.61 11.31
CA HIS A 201 2.56 -9.80 10.41
C HIS A 201 1.87 -8.46 10.09
N ALA A 202 0.60 -8.49 9.70
CA ALA A 202 -0.18 -7.28 9.42
C ALA A 202 -0.36 -6.38 10.66
N GLU A 203 -0.54 -6.97 11.84
CA GLU A 203 -0.64 -6.25 13.13
C GLU A 203 0.69 -5.57 13.50
N ALA A 204 1.82 -6.27 13.35
CA ALA A 204 3.15 -5.70 13.60
C ALA A 204 3.46 -4.55 12.64
N ALA A 205 3.16 -4.72 11.33
CA ALA A 205 3.32 -3.66 10.35
C ALA A 205 2.51 -2.41 10.69
N THR A 206 1.33 -2.54 11.32
CA THR A 206 0.48 -1.42 11.75
C THR A 206 1.21 -0.47 12.71
N VAL A 207 1.91 -1.03 13.69
CA VAL A 207 2.66 -0.24 14.69
C VAL A 207 3.73 0.60 14.00
N HIS A 208 4.45 0.00 13.05
CA HIS A 208 5.49 0.70 12.29
C HIS A 208 4.91 1.81 11.42
N LEU A 209 3.78 1.57 10.74
CA LEU A 209 3.12 2.55 9.89
C LEU A 209 2.60 3.76 10.70
N ILE A 210 1.97 3.52 11.85
CA ILE A 210 1.48 4.59 12.72
C ILE A 210 2.64 5.45 13.26
N HIS A 211 3.68 4.83 13.81
CA HIS A 211 4.86 5.56 14.30
C HIS A 211 5.52 6.40 13.20
N SER A 212 5.51 5.92 11.96
CA SER A 212 6.05 6.67 10.84
C SER A 212 5.26 7.93 10.54
N ILE A 213 3.92 7.86 10.56
CA ILE A 213 3.05 9.01 10.36
C ILE A 213 3.21 10.04 11.48
N GLU A 214 3.29 9.58 12.73
CA GLU A 214 3.48 10.44 13.89
C GLU A 214 4.82 11.18 13.84
N ALA A 215 5.90 10.49 13.44
CA ALA A 215 7.22 11.08 13.30
C ALA A 215 7.30 12.16 12.21
N GLU A 216 6.54 12.00 11.12
CA GLU A 216 6.44 13.02 10.05
C GLU A 216 5.61 14.23 10.46
N SER A 217 4.73 14.08 11.46
CA SER A 217 3.83 15.13 11.94
C SER A 217 4.50 16.09 12.93
N VAL A 218 5.70 15.77 13.44
CA VAL A 218 6.47 16.65 14.34
C VAL A 218 7.26 17.66 13.51
N PRO A 219 7.00 18.99 13.63
CA PRO A 219 7.78 20.00 12.90
C PRO A 219 9.24 19.97 13.35
N GLU A 220 10.17 20.04 12.38
CA GLU A 220 11.65 20.12 12.60
C GLU A 220 12.11 21.40 13.37
N ASP A 221 11.22 22.23 13.91
CA ASP A 221 11.51 23.57 14.40
C ASP A 221 11.80 23.68 15.91
N ALA A 222 12.10 22.54 16.59
CA ALA A 222 12.47 22.60 18.03
C ALA A 222 13.99 22.74 18.30
N GLY A 223 14.84 22.88 17.27
CA GLY A 223 16.31 22.81 17.40
C GLY A 223 17.11 24.07 17.06
N ARG A 224 16.48 25.21 16.75
CA ARG A 224 17.21 26.45 16.43
C ARG A 224 16.80 27.65 17.28
N LYS A 225 16.99 27.51 18.58
CA LYS A 225 17.13 28.69 19.49
C LYS A 225 18.14 28.33 20.56
N THR A 226 19.39 28.61 20.32
CA THR A 226 20.39 29.09 21.29
C THR A 226 21.74 29.26 20.58
N ASN A 227 22.03 30.41 20.12
CA ASN A 227 23.16 31.28 20.46
C ASN A 227 23.15 32.50 19.57
#